data_2b4aac2fecf3d02e2d85321f5b676a2d
#
_entry.id   2b4aac2fecf3d02e2d85321f5b676a2d
#
_cell.length_a   1.000
_cell.length_b   1.000
_cell.length_c   1.000
_cell.angle_alpha   90.00
_cell.angle_beta   90.00
_cell.angle_gamma   90.00
#
_symmetry.space_group_name_H-M   'P 1'
#
loop_
_entity.id
_entity.type
_entity.pdbx_description
1 polymer ?
#
loop_
_entity_poly.entity_id
_entity_poly.type
_entity_poly.pdbx_seq_one_letter_code
_entity_poly.pdbx_strand_id
1 'polypeptide(L)'
;KWDGEAMTMPELRANFTKWQKDLEGCAWNSLFLSNHDQPRCVSRFGNDSEQYRELSAKMLATMTHFQKGTPYVYQGEELGMTNAYMENIADYRDIESLNAYKELTTKENIPAETVMGYIKAVGRDNARTPMQWDASENGGFTSGTPWLQVNKNYKTINAAAQVNDPDSVFAYYKKLIALRHTNEVMVDGVYEVLIPDHQQIYAYTRTLGDKQLLVLCNDSDTNVAIPAEIKEKIHAAKNILIQNYKDTDESTLRPYEAV
;
A
#
# COMPACT_ATOMS: atom_id res chain seq x y z
N LYS A 1 -18.87 -4.74 -2.08
CA LYS A 1 -17.89 -4.00 -2.90
C LYS A 1 -18.31 -2.55 -3.14
N TRP A 2 -19.60 -2.31 -3.33
CA TRP A 2 -20.18 -1.00 -3.63
C TRP A 2 -21.00 -0.48 -2.44
N ASP A 3 -20.44 -0.53 -1.24
CA ASP A 3 -21.07 -0.19 0.03
C ASP A 3 -20.32 0.91 0.79
N GLY A 4 -19.14 1.31 0.29
CA GLY A 4 -18.28 2.31 0.90
C GLY A 4 -17.49 1.82 2.11
N GLU A 5 -17.59 0.54 2.46
CA GLU A 5 -16.80 -0.02 3.57
C GLU A 5 -15.34 -0.19 3.17
N ALA A 6 -14.44 0.34 3.98
CA ALA A 6 -13.00 0.15 3.84
C ALA A 6 -12.54 -1.05 4.68
N MET A 7 -11.59 -1.83 4.16
CA MET A 7 -10.95 -2.90 4.92
C MET A 7 -10.14 -2.29 6.07
N THR A 8 -10.33 -2.80 7.27
CA THR A 8 -9.59 -2.37 8.46
C THR A 8 -8.21 -3.04 8.53
N MET A 9 -7.28 -2.46 9.28
CA MET A 9 -5.97 -3.08 9.53
C MET A 9 -6.08 -4.49 10.15
N PRO A 10 -6.92 -4.77 11.14
CA PRO A 10 -7.12 -6.12 11.65
C PRO A 10 -7.54 -7.14 10.57
N GLU A 11 -8.44 -6.75 9.65
CA GLU A 11 -8.87 -7.61 8.54
C GLU A 11 -7.76 -7.86 7.53
N LEU A 12 -7.01 -6.82 7.15
CA LEU A 12 -5.87 -6.94 6.26
C LEU A 12 -4.78 -7.83 6.86
N ARG A 13 -4.44 -7.62 8.14
CA ARG A 13 -3.50 -8.44 8.89
C ARG A 13 -3.95 -9.89 9.00
N ALA A 14 -5.22 -10.14 9.30
CA ALA A 14 -5.78 -11.49 9.36
C ALA A 14 -5.67 -12.21 8.02
N ASN A 15 -5.95 -11.50 6.92
CA ASN A 15 -5.80 -12.02 5.56
C ASN A 15 -4.34 -12.41 5.26
N PHE A 16 -3.39 -11.50 5.46
CA PHE A 16 -1.97 -11.80 5.26
C PHE A 16 -1.50 -12.96 6.15
N THR A 17 -1.84 -12.94 7.43
CA THR A 17 -1.46 -14.00 8.37
C THR A 17 -2.00 -15.36 7.95
N LYS A 18 -3.26 -15.41 7.48
CA LYS A 18 -3.86 -16.64 6.98
C LYS A 18 -3.04 -17.21 5.83
N TRP A 19 -2.74 -16.41 4.80
CA TRP A 19 -1.96 -16.88 3.65
C TRP A 19 -0.52 -17.26 4.03
N GLN A 20 0.13 -16.52 4.93
CA GLN A 20 1.46 -16.87 5.41
C GLN A 20 1.47 -18.24 6.11
N LYS A 21 0.47 -18.52 6.95
CA LYS A 21 0.37 -19.78 7.70
C LYS A 21 -0.11 -20.95 6.83
N ASP A 22 -1.12 -20.75 6.01
CA ASP A 22 -1.70 -21.81 5.19
C ASP A 22 -0.73 -22.32 4.11
N LEU A 23 0.16 -21.46 3.62
CA LEU A 23 1.15 -21.83 2.61
C LEU A 23 2.50 -22.28 3.19
N GLU A 24 2.70 -22.14 4.50
CA GLU A 24 3.98 -22.52 5.14
C GLU A 24 4.30 -24.00 4.89
N GLY A 25 5.48 -24.24 4.32
CA GLY A 25 5.98 -25.59 4.03
C GLY A 25 5.31 -26.33 2.87
N CYS A 26 4.28 -25.78 2.24
CA CYS A 26 3.56 -26.44 1.15
C CYS A 26 3.48 -25.66 -0.17
N ALA A 27 3.57 -24.32 -0.13
CA ALA A 27 3.48 -23.50 -1.35
C ALA A 27 4.17 -22.14 -1.16
N TRP A 28 4.25 -21.39 -2.27
CA TRP A 28 4.88 -20.07 -2.33
C TRP A 28 3.82 -19.00 -2.59
N ASN A 29 3.81 -17.94 -1.77
CA ASN A 29 2.81 -16.88 -1.86
C ASN A 29 3.16 -15.83 -2.93
N SER A 30 2.14 -15.25 -3.56
CA SER A 30 2.21 -14.04 -4.36
C SER A 30 1.73 -12.86 -3.52
N LEU A 31 2.63 -11.93 -3.21
CA LEU A 31 2.36 -10.79 -2.34
C LEU A 31 2.04 -9.55 -3.19
N PHE A 32 0.87 -8.97 -3.02
CA PHE A 32 0.49 -7.73 -3.71
C PHE A 32 -0.59 -6.98 -2.95
N LEU A 33 -0.62 -5.67 -3.10
CA LEU A 33 -1.68 -4.79 -2.57
C LEU A 33 -2.51 -4.18 -3.68
N SER A 34 -1.97 -4.06 -4.90
CA SER A 34 -2.66 -3.50 -6.06
C SER A 34 -2.41 -4.30 -7.33
N ASN A 35 -3.35 -4.20 -8.25
CA ASN A 35 -3.29 -4.71 -9.61
C ASN A 35 -4.28 -3.92 -10.49
N HIS A 36 -4.42 -4.30 -11.76
CA HIS A 36 -5.33 -3.64 -12.71
C HIS A 36 -6.84 -3.80 -12.38
N ASP A 37 -7.20 -4.65 -11.43
CA ASP A 37 -8.58 -4.89 -10.99
C ASP A 37 -8.88 -4.37 -9.57
N GLN A 38 -7.96 -3.63 -9.00
CA GLN A 38 -8.10 -3.01 -7.66
C GLN A 38 -7.78 -1.52 -7.73
N PRO A 39 -8.32 -0.69 -6.83
CA PRO A 39 -7.90 0.71 -6.73
C PRO A 39 -6.43 0.80 -6.30
N ARG A 40 -5.84 2.00 -6.37
CA ARG A 40 -4.47 2.24 -5.93
C ARG A 40 -4.30 1.91 -4.45
N CYS A 41 -3.25 1.18 -4.09
CA CYS A 41 -3.07 0.66 -2.72
C CYS A 41 -3.00 1.75 -1.65
N VAL A 42 -2.31 2.87 -1.92
CA VAL A 42 -2.18 3.96 -0.97
C VAL A 42 -3.52 4.64 -0.67
N SER A 43 -4.42 4.73 -1.67
CA SER A 43 -5.78 5.26 -1.49
C SER A 43 -6.73 4.26 -0.84
N ARG A 44 -6.46 2.95 -0.97
CA ARG A 44 -7.33 1.90 -0.46
C ARG A 44 -6.99 1.47 0.96
N PHE A 45 -5.72 1.30 1.25
CA PHE A 45 -5.21 0.72 2.50
C PHE A 45 -4.40 1.69 3.34
N GLY A 46 -4.11 2.87 2.84
CA GLY A 46 -3.32 3.88 3.50
C GLY A 46 -4.04 5.22 3.53
N ASN A 47 -3.27 6.29 3.45
CA ASN A 47 -3.75 7.66 3.44
C ASN A 47 -3.09 8.43 2.29
N ASP A 48 -3.87 8.81 1.30
CA ASP A 48 -3.40 9.49 0.09
C ASP A 48 -3.45 11.02 0.16
N SER A 49 -3.70 11.57 1.36
CA SER A 49 -3.57 13.00 1.59
C SER A 49 -2.14 13.48 1.32
N GLU A 50 -1.98 14.74 0.97
CA GLU A 50 -0.67 15.35 0.71
C GLU A 50 0.31 15.14 1.88
N GLN A 51 -0.20 15.21 3.10
CA GLN A 51 0.59 15.05 4.33
C GLN A 51 1.14 13.64 4.53
N TYR A 52 0.35 12.60 4.22
CA TYR A 52 0.67 11.23 4.63
C TYR A 52 0.93 10.26 3.48
N ARG A 53 0.67 10.65 2.24
CA ARG A 53 0.78 9.77 1.06
C ARG A 53 2.12 9.03 0.99
N GLU A 54 3.23 9.74 1.15
CA GLU A 54 4.57 9.13 1.03
C GLU A 54 4.88 8.21 2.21
N LEU A 55 4.55 8.63 3.42
CA LEU A 55 4.74 7.82 4.62
C LEU A 55 3.91 6.55 4.54
N SER A 56 2.64 6.69 4.16
CA SER A 56 1.70 5.60 4.00
C SER A 56 2.11 4.62 2.89
N ALA A 57 2.54 5.13 1.72
CA ALA A 57 3.05 4.28 0.64
C ALA A 57 4.28 3.47 1.07
N LYS A 58 5.23 4.09 1.78
CA LYS A 58 6.43 3.41 2.32
C LYS A 58 6.07 2.39 3.40
N MET A 59 5.10 2.69 4.27
CA MET A 59 4.61 1.78 5.29
C MET A 59 3.97 0.53 4.65
N LEU A 60 3.09 0.69 3.68
CA LEU A 60 2.47 -0.41 2.94
C LEU A 60 3.50 -1.27 2.19
N ALA A 61 4.52 -0.63 1.61
CA ALA A 61 5.64 -1.34 0.98
C ALA A 61 6.41 -2.19 1.99
N THR A 62 6.76 -1.64 3.15
CA THR A 62 7.45 -2.37 4.23
C THR A 62 6.61 -3.55 4.69
N MET A 63 5.35 -3.30 5.01
CA MET A 63 4.41 -4.32 5.47
C MET A 63 4.36 -5.53 4.53
N THR A 64 4.44 -5.30 3.21
CA THR A 64 4.28 -6.35 2.20
C THR A 64 5.61 -7.02 1.84
N HIS A 65 6.68 -6.24 1.62
CA HIS A 65 7.96 -6.78 1.10
C HIS A 65 8.72 -7.64 2.10
N PHE A 66 8.48 -7.52 3.39
CA PHE A 66 9.12 -8.37 4.40
C PHE A 66 8.38 -9.70 4.65
N GLN A 67 7.21 -9.93 4.04
CA GLN A 67 6.50 -11.20 4.14
C GLN A 67 7.16 -12.29 3.27
N LYS A 68 6.89 -13.57 3.57
CA LYS A 68 7.34 -14.71 2.77
C LYS A 68 6.48 -14.83 1.51
N GLY A 69 7.12 -14.87 0.35
CA GLY A 69 6.49 -14.91 -0.95
C GLY A 69 7.19 -14.03 -1.97
N THR A 70 6.67 -13.93 -3.17
CA THR A 70 7.15 -13.02 -4.20
C THR A 70 6.34 -11.74 -4.21
N PRO A 71 6.92 -10.57 -3.88
CA PRO A 71 6.22 -9.30 -4.00
C PRO A 71 6.07 -8.90 -5.47
N TYR A 72 4.85 -8.51 -5.83
CA TYR A 72 4.49 -7.94 -7.13
C TYR A 72 4.21 -6.46 -6.96
N VAL A 73 4.97 -5.63 -7.63
CA VAL A 73 4.79 -4.17 -7.63
C VAL A 73 3.98 -3.79 -8.86
N TYR A 74 2.78 -3.29 -8.66
CA TYR A 74 1.97 -2.80 -9.77
C TYR A 74 2.44 -1.40 -10.20
N GLN A 75 2.44 -1.14 -11.51
CA GLN A 75 2.92 0.14 -12.09
C GLN A 75 2.33 1.36 -11.36
N GLY A 76 3.21 2.27 -10.92
CA GLY A 76 2.86 3.47 -10.16
C GLY A 76 2.74 3.28 -8.65
N GLU A 77 2.74 2.05 -8.15
CA GLU A 77 2.81 1.77 -6.72
C GLU A 77 4.14 2.27 -6.13
N GLU A 78 5.23 2.07 -6.85
CA GLU A 78 6.57 2.54 -6.54
C GLU A 78 6.71 4.07 -6.54
N LEU A 79 5.72 4.79 -7.06
CA LEU A 79 5.65 6.26 -7.02
C LEU A 79 4.66 6.77 -5.96
N GLY A 80 3.91 5.88 -5.32
CA GLY A 80 2.79 6.24 -4.48
C GLY A 80 1.67 6.93 -5.26
N MET A 81 1.37 6.47 -6.49
CA MET A 81 0.23 6.97 -7.28
C MET A 81 -1.08 6.68 -6.56
N THR A 82 -1.98 7.66 -6.58
CA THR A 82 -3.28 7.62 -5.90
C THR A 82 -4.42 7.31 -6.86
N ASN A 83 -5.61 7.08 -6.34
CA ASN A 83 -6.84 7.08 -7.12
C ASN A 83 -6.99 8.42 -7.87
N ALA A 84 -7.60 8.36 -9.05
CA ALA A 84 -7.83 9.55 -9.88
C ALA A 84 -9.08 10.33 -9.48
N TYR A 85 -10.01 9.70 -8.75
CA TYR A 85 -11.25 10.30 -8.26
C TYR A 85 -12.02 11.05 -9.35
N MET A 86 -12.21 10.41 -10.52
CA MET A 86 -12.92 11.02 -11.64
C MET A 86 -14.32 11.45 -11.25
N GLU A 87 -14.71 12.69 -11.63
CA GLU A 87 -15.91 13.33 -11.12
C GLU A 87 -17.22 12.83 -11.76
N ASN A 88 -17.14 12.44 -13.05
CA ASN A 88 -18.32 12.05 -13.80
C ASN A 88 -18.27 10.58 -14.18
N ILE A 89 -19.41 9.91 -14.15
CA ILE A 89 -19.51 8.52 -14.62
C ILE A 89 -19.10 8.36 -16.10
N ALA A 90 -19.27 9.39 -16.90
CA ALA A 90 -18.85 9.41 -18.29
C ALA A 90 -17.33 9.34 -18.52
N ASP A 91 -16.54 9.63 -17.50
CA ASP A 91 -15.07 9.55 -17.54
C ASP A 91 -14.56 8.12 -17.33
N TYR A 92 -15.40 7.24 -16.76
CA TYR A 92 -15.08 5.83 -16.55
C TYR A 92 -15.27 5.00 -17.81
N ARG A 93 -14.43 3.99 -18.00
CA ARG A 93 -14.46 3.02 -19.11
C ARG A 93 -14.73 1.61 -18.64
N ASP A 94 -14.50 1.34 -17.34
CA ASP A 94 -14.73 0.05 -16.75
C ASP A 94 -16.21 -0.32 -16.72
N ILE A 95 -16.54 -1.40 -17.43
CA ILE A 95 -17.92 -1.87 -17.56
C ILE A 95 -18.55 -2.25 -16.21
N GLU A 96 -17.76 -2.70 -15.25
CA GLU A 96 -18.25 -3.03 -13.90
C GLU A 96 -18.71 -1.76 -13.18
N SER A 97 -17.93 -0.68 -13.24
CA SER A 97 -18.29 0.61 -12.65
C SER A 97 -19.53 1.20 -13.31
N LEU A 98 -19.62 1.15 -14.65
CA LEU A 98 -20.77 1.63 -15.41
C LEU A 98 -22.06 0.85 -15.08
N ASN A 99 -21.96 -0.47 -15.00
CA ASN A 99 -23.10 -1.32 -14.65
C ASN A 99 -23.52 -1.11 -13.19
N ALA A 100 -22.57 -1.02 -12.26
CA ALA A 100 -22.86 -0.75 -10.85
C ALA A 100 -23.58 0.62 -10.70
N TYR A 101 -23.08 1.66 -11.37
CA TYR A 101 -23.75 2.97 -11.34
C TYR A 101 -25.19 2.87 -11.80
N LYS A 102 -25.45 2.26 -12.96
CA LYS A 102 -26.78 2.09 -13.52
C LYS A 102 -27.68 1.28 -12.58
N GLU A 103 -27.19 0.14 -12.07
CA GLU A 103 -27.98 -0.76 -11.24
C GLU A 103 -28.35 -0.12 -9.90
N LEU A 104 -27.38 0.40 -9.18
CA LEU A 104 -27.59 1.00 -7.86
C LEU A 104 -28.48 2.24 -7.93
N THR A 105 -28.34 3.07 -8.96
CA THR A 105 -29.18 4.28 -9.10
C THR A 105 -30.58 3.98 -9.60
N THR A 106 -30.80 2.97 -10.47
CA THR A 106 -32.12 2.74 -11.09
C THR A 106 -32.93 1.62 -10.44
N LYS A 107 -32.29 0.59 -9.88
CA LYS A 107 -33.00 -0.54 -9.24
C LYS A 107 -33.04 -0.39 -7.73
N GLU A 108 -31.94 0.04 -7.11
CA GLU A 108 -31.85 0.17 -5.67
C GLU A 108 -32.17 1.60 -5.19
N ASN A 109 -32.35 2.53 -6.12
CA ASN A 109 -32.68 3.94 -5.85
C ASN A 109 -31.67 4.64 -4.92
N ILE A 110 -30.40 4.23 -4.96
CA ILE A 110 -29.33 4.92 -4.22
C ILE A 110 -29.01 6.24 -4.92
N PRO A 111 -28.87 7.37 -4.19
CA PRO A 111 -28.52 8.65 -4.79
C PRO A 111 -27.25 8.58 -5.64
N ALA A 112 -27.27 9.17 -6.82
CA ALA A 112 -26.17 9.13 -7.78
C ALA A 112 -24.84 9.63 -7.19
N GLU A 113 -24.88 10.64 -6.32
CA GLU A 113 -23.70 11.15 -5.61
C GLU A 113 -23.08 10.10 -4.69
N THR A 114 -23.91 9.35 -3.95
CA THR A 114 -23.46 8.25 -3.09
C THR A 114 -22.79 7.16 -3.90
N VAL A 115 -23.43 6.74 -5.02
CA VAL A 115 -22.85 5.72 -5.91
C VAL A 115 -21.53 6.20 -6.53
N MET A 116 -21.45 7.47 -6.92
CA MET A 116 -20.19 8.05 -7.40
C MET A 116 -19.11 8.02 -6.33
N GLY A 117 -19.45 8.23 -5.04
CA GLY A 117 -18.53 8.07 -3.92
C GLY A 117 -17.92 6.65 -3.88
N TYR A 118 -18.77 5.62 -4.01
CA TYR A 118 -18.30 4.24 -4.07
C TYR A 118 -17.37 3.98 -5.27
N ILE A 119 -17.75 4.46 -6.45
CA ILE A 119 -16.95 4.25 -7.67
C ILE A 119 -15.61 4.99 -7.59
N LYS A 120 -15.57 6.21 -7.06
CA LYS A 120 -14.34 6.95 -6.80
C LYS A 120 -13.39 6.19 -5.88
N ALA A 121 -13.92 5.53 -4.85
CA ALA A 121 -13.12 4.78 -3.88
C ALA A 121 -12.60 3.45 -4.44
N VAL A 122 -13.46 2.64 -5.10
CA VAL A 122 -13.12 1.24 -5.41
C VAL A 122 -13.15 0.89 -6.90
N GLY A 123 -13.45 1.83 -7.80
CA GLY A 123 -13.48 1.60 -9.23
C GLY A 123 -12.10 1.23 -9.80
N ARG A 124 -12.06 0.22 -10.69
CA ARG A 124 -10.82 -0.33 -11.28
C ARG A 124 -10.06 0.67 -12.14
N ASP A 125 -10.74 1.63 -12.77
CA ASP A 125 -10.11 2.63 -13.62
C ASP A 125 -9.13 3.54 -12.88
N ASN A 126 -9.24 3.64 -11.55
CA ASN A 126 -8.24 4.31 -10.71
C ASN A 126 -6.82 3.73 -10.90
N ALA A 127 -6.71 2.40 -11.05
CA ALA A 127 -5.43 1.74 -11.29
C ALA A 127 -5.01 1.71 -12.76
N ARG A 128 -5.93 2.01 -13.68
CA ARG A 128 -5.71 1.94 -15.14
C ARG A 128 -5.39 3.29 -15.77
N THR A 129 -5.31 4.36 -14.96
CA THR A 129 -4.84 5.67 -15.43
C THR A 129 -3.42 5.56 -15.98
N PRO A 130 -3.06 6.39 -16.98
CA PRO A 130 -1.71 6.42 -17.53
C PRO A 130 -0.63 6.56 -16.48
N MET A 131 0.51 5.89 -16.69
CA MET A 131 1.70 6.05 -15.86
C MET A 131 2.17 7.51 -15.90
N GLN A 132 2.53 8.05 -14.75
CA GLN A 132 2.98 9.42 -14.57
C GLN A 132 4.51 9.47 -14.68
N TRP A 133 5.03 9.72 -15.90
CA TRP A 133 6.46 9.73 -16.15
C TRP A 133 7.13 11.05 -15.74
N ASP A 134 6.47 12.18 -16.04
CA ASP A 134 6.98 13.51 -15.72
C ASP A 134 5.84 14.55 -15.56
N ALA A 135 6.19 15.82 -15.39
CA ALA A 135 5.24 16.92 -15.20
C ALA A 135 4.75 17.55 -16.53
N SER A 136 5.14 17.00 -17.70
CA SER A 136 4.70 17.49 -19.00
C SER A 136 3.25 17.07 -19.30
N GLU A 137 2.71 17.54 -20.43
CA GLU A 137 1.33 17.21 -20.82
C GLU A 137 1.09 15.70 -20.82
N ASN A 138 -0.07 15.29 -20.36
CA ASN A 138 -0.44 13.88 -20.15
C ASN A 138 0.54 13.08 -19.29
N GLY A 139 1.29 13.74 -18.38
CA GLY A 139 2.27 13.07 -17.52
C GLY A 139 3.44 12.46 -18.30
N GLY A 140 3.76 12.96 -19.48
CA GLY A 140 4.77 12.38 -20.37
C GLY A 140 4.37 11.03 -20.98
N PHE A 141 3.12 10.58 -20.79
CA PHE A 141 2.66 9.28 -21.28
C PHE A 141 2.38 9.24 -22.77
N THR A 142 1.77 10.28 -23.31
CA THR A 142 1.42 10.38 -24.73
C THR A 142 1.31 11.82 -25.19
N SER A 143 1.62 12.06 -26.47
CA SER A 143 1.33 13.33 -27.16
C SER A 143 -0.09 13.40 -27.74
N GLY A 144 -0.84 12.29 -27.74
CA GLY A 144 -2.22 12.20 -28.17
C GLY A 144 -3.22 12.23 -27.00
N THR A 145 -4.48 11.92 -27.29
CA THR A 145 -5.51 11.78 -26.26
C THR A 145 -5.36 10.43 -25.56
N PRO A 146 -5.11 10.38 -24.25
CA PRO A 146 -5.01 9.11 -23.53
C PRO A 146 -6.39 8.43 -23.45
N TRP A 147 -6.39 7.10 -23.40
CA TRP A 147 -7.61 6.28 -23.26
C TRP A 147 -8.43 6.60 -22.01
N LEU A 148 -7.75 6.71 -20.85
CA LEU A 148 -8.28 7.28 -19.61
C LEU A 148 -7.55 8.58 -19.33
N GLN A 149 -8.22 9.52 -18.65
CA GLN A 149 -7.57 10.75 -18.23
C GLN A 149 -6.39 10.47 -17.28
N VAL A 150 -5.34 11.24 -17.43
CA VAL A 150 -4.22 11.22 -16.48
C VAL A 150 -4.69 11.77 -15.13
N ASN A 151 -4.24 11.17 -14.05
CA ASN A 151 -4.54 11.68 -12.71
C ASN A 151 -4.02 13.13 -12.58
N LYS A 152 -4.84 14.03 -12.06
CA LYS A 152 -4.55 15.47 -11.98
C LYS A 152 -3.27 15.80 -11.19
N ASN A 153 -2.84 14.90 -10.32
CA ASN A 153 -1.65 15.08 -9.48
C ASN A 153 -0.32 14.72 -10.18
N TYR A 154 -0.33 14.39 -11.48
CA TYR A 154 0.88 14.01 -12.22
C TYR A 154 2.00 15.05 -12.18
N LYS A 155 1.67 16.33 -11.95
CA LYS A 155 2.67 17.41 -11.84
C LYS A 155 3.57 17.27 -10.62
N THR A 156 3.09 16.64 -9.57
CA THR A 156 3.81 16.44 -8.30
C THR A 156 4.19 14.99 -8.04
N ILE A 157 3.36 14.04 -8.51
CA ILE A 157 3.60 12.61 -8.34
C ILE A 157 3.98 12.04 -9.71
N ASN A 158 5.27 11.87 -9.97
CA ASN A 158 5.76 11.31 -11.23
C ASN A 158 7.17 10.71 -11.07
N ALA A 159 7.57 9.88 -12.02
CA ALA A 159 8.85 9.19 -12.01
C ALA A 159 10.04 10.14 -12.05
N ALA A 160 9.99 11.17 -12.91
CA ALA A 160 11.11 12.12 -13.06
C ALA A 160 11.43 12.87 -11.77
N ALA A 161 10.42 13.20 -10.98
CA ALA A 161 10.61 13.86 -9.69
C ALA A 161 11.23 12.92 -8.63
N GLN A 162 11.04 11.60 -8.75
CA GLN A 162 11.39 10.65 -7.68
C GLN A 162 12.66 9.84 -7.94
N VAL A 163 13.03 9.60 -9.21
CA VAL A 163 14.17 8.70 -9.56
C VAL A 163 15.48 9.14 -8.92
N ASN A 164 15.73 10.42 -8.80
CA ASN A 164 16.97 10.98 -8.23
C ASN A 164 16.79 11.52 -6.80
N ASP A 165 15.60 11.41 -6.22
CA ASP A 165 15.34 11.80 -4.84
C ASP A 165 15.56 10.60 -3.90
N PRO A 166 16.59 10.64 -3.03
CA PRO A 166 16.90 9.53 -2.13
C PRO A 166 15.83 9.29 -1.05
N ASP A 167 14.97 10.27 -0.80
CA ASP A 167 13.90 10.19 0.19
C ASP A 167 12.53 9.84 -0.43
N SER A 168 12.45 9.68 -1.76
CA SER A 168 11.22 9.36 -2.48
C SER A 168 10.66 7.98 -2.15
N VAL A 169 9.39 7.75 -2.53
CA VAL A 169 8.76 6.42 -2.49
C VAL A 169 9.52 5.45 -3.41
N PHE A 170 9.92 5.90 -4.61
CA PHE A 170 10.71 5.09 -5.54
C PHE A 170 12.04 4.61 -4.93
N ALA A 171 12.80 5.52 -4.32
CA ALA A 171 14.07 5.16 -3.67
C ALA A 171 13.85 4.17 -2.51
N TYR A 172 12.74 4.29 -1.80
CA TYR A 172 12.37 3.37 -0.72
C TYR A 172 12.08 1.96 -1.25
N TYR A 173 11.30 1.82 -2.32
CA TYR A 173 11.06 0.53 -3.00
C TYR A 173 12.36 -0.10 -3.49
N LYS A 174 13.25 0.71 -4.09
CA LYS A 174 14.57 0.24 -4.52
C LYS A 174 15.40 -0.34 -3.35
N LYS A 175 15.37 0.32 -2.19
CA LYS A 175 16.04 -0.18 -0.97
C LYS A 175 15.41 -1.49 -0.47
N LEU A 176 14.07 -1.59 -0.43
CA LEU A 176 13.36 -2.81 -0.03
C LEU A 176 13.70 -4.00 -0.92
N ILE A 177 13.72 -3.80 -2.24
CA ILE A 177 14.07 -4.84 -3.22
C ILE A 177 15.53 -5.29 -3.00
N ALA A 178 16.46 -4.35 -2.83
CA ALA A 178 17.86 -4.67 -2.56
C ALA A 178 18.05 -5.45 -1.25
N LEU A 179 17.35 -5.06 -0.18
CA LEU A 179 17.37 -5.79 1.10
C LEU A 179 16.87 -7.22 0.92
N ARG A 180 15.80 -7.42 0.15
CA ARG A 180 15.25 -8.74 -0.11
C ARG A 180 16.22 -9.65 -0.86
N HIS A 181 17.01 -9.11 -1.80
CA HIS A 181 18.03 -9.86 -2.53
C HIS A 181 19.25 -10.23 -1.66
N THR A 182 19.50 -9.52 -0.59
CA THR A 182 20.70 -9.69 0.25
C THR A 182 20.44 -10.32 1.61
N ASN A 183 19.17 -10.52 1.99
CA ASN A 183 18.80 -11.07 3.29
C ASN A 183 17.90 -12.30 3.15
N GLU A 184 18.47 -13.48 3.25
CA GLU A 184 17.75 -14.76 3.17
C GLU A 184 16.58 -14.85 4.15
N VAL A 185 16.68 -14.24 5.34
CA VAL A 185 15.60 -14.24 6.33
C VAL A 185 14.31 -13.57 5.81
N MET A 186 14.43 -12.61 4.90
CA MET A 186 13.26 -11.99 4.24
C MET A 186 12.59 -12.95 3.24
N VAL A 187 13.37 -13.88 2.66
CA VAL A 187 12.89 -14.83 1.67
C VAL A 187 12.36 -16.09 2.36
N ASP A 188 13.20 -16.76 3.14
CA ASP A 188 12.95 -18.11 3.65
C ASP A 188 12.51 -18.16 5.11
N GLY A 189 12.66 -17.07 5.87
CA GLY A 189 12.32 -17.04 7.29
C GLY A 189 10.85 -17.38 7.54
N VAL A 190 10.59 -18.07 8.64
CA VAL A 190 9.23 -18.39 9.11
C VAL A 190 8.55 -17.13 9.61
N TYR A 191 7.30 -16.94 9.21
CA TYR A 191 6.47 -15.81 9.60
C TYR A 191 5.75 -16.07 10.92
N GLU A 192 5.74 -15.09 11.81
CA GLU A 192 4.95 -15.11 13.03
C GLU A 192 4.33 -13.72 13.28
N VAL A 193 3.00 -13.66 13.35
CA VAL A 193 2.29 -12.43 13.71
C VAL A 193 2.42 -12.17 15.21
N LEU A 194 2.67 -10.91 15.56
CA LEU A 194 2.67 -10.41 16.93
C LEU A 194 1.43 -9.54 17.15
N ILE A 195 0.96 -9.44 18.41
CA ILE A 195 -0.18 -8.58 18.79
C ILE A 195 -1.36 -8.64 17.80
N PRO A 196 -1.91 -9.84 17.50
CA PRO A 196 -2.87 -10.04 16.41
C PRO A 196 -4.16 -9.23 16.54
N ASP A 197 -4.51 -8.80 17.76
CA ASP A 197 -5.75 -8.06 18.03
C ASP A 197 -5.57 -6.54 18.10
N HIS A 198 -4.34 -6.04 17.91
CA HIS A 198 -4.06 -4.60 17.98
C HIS A 198 -4.72 -3.88 16.79
N GLN A 199 -5.40 -2.75 17.04
CA GLN A 199 -6.24 -2.09 16.04
C GLN A 199 -5.45 -1.30 15.00
N GLN A 200 -4.26 -0.81 15.32
CA GLN A 200 -3.49 0.13 14.49
C GLN A 200 -2.10 -0.40 14.12
N ILE A 201 -1.48 -1.25 14.96
CA ILE A 201 -0.14 -1.78 14.68
C ILE A 201 -0.24 -3.15 14.02
N TYR A 202 0.43 -3.30 12.88
CA TYR A 202 0.77 -4.59 12.33
C TYR A 202 2.23 -4.91 12.67
N ALA A 203 2.41 -5.90 13.52
CA ALA A 203 3.72 -6.39 13.94
C ALA A 203 3.88 -7.88 13.62
N TYR A 204 5.04 -8.23 13.07
CA TYR A 204 5.38 -9.64 12.82
C TYR A 204 6.88 -9.86 12.82
N THR A 205 7.29 -11.10 13.01
CA THR A 205 8.69 -11.53 12.86
C THR A 205 8.87 -12.44 11.67
N ARG A 206 10.12 -12.50 11.18
CA ARG A 206 10.63 -13.51 10.26
C ARG A 206 11.84 -14.13 10.88
N THR A 207 11.88 -15.45 10.99
CA THR A 207 12.97 -16.18 11.68
C THR A 207 13.58 -17.24 10.77
N LEU A 208 14.90 -17.21 10.62
CA LEU A 208 15.68 -18.22 9.89
C LEU A 208 16.95 -18.57 10.68
N GLY A 209 16.97 -19.74 11.29
CA GLY A 209 18.06 -20.14 12.20
C GLY A 209 18.17 -19.19 13.40
N ASP A 210 19.34 -18.57 13.56
CA ASP A 210 19.65 -17.58 14.59
C ASP A 210 19.32 -16.13 14.20
N LYS A 211 18.88 -15.91 12.95
CA LYS A 211 18.53 -14.60 12.42
C LYS A 211 17.03 -14.34 12.60
N GLN A 212 16.70 -13.17 13.12
CA GLN A 212 15.31 -12.72 13.23
C GLN A 212 15.18 -11.27 12.73
N LEU A 213 14.12 -11.02 11.96
CA LEU A 213 13.65 -9.68 11.61
C LEU A 213 12.39 -9.39 12.44
N LEU A 214 12.27 -8.16 12.89
CA LEU A 214 11.05 -7.59 13.44
C LEU A 214 10.57 -6.52 12.47
N VAL A 215 9.29 -6.55 12.13
CA VAL A 215 8.63 -5.55 11.28
C VAL A 215 7.49 -4.93 12.06
N LEU A 216 7.48 -3.60 12.09
CA LEU A 216 6.45 -2.81 12.78
C LEU A 216 5.88 -1.78 11.81
N CYS A 217 4.56 -1.72 11.71
CA CYS A 217 3.85 -0.76 10.88
C CYS A 217 2.67 -0.18 11.67
N ASN A 218 2.60 1.13 11.76
CA ASN A 218 1.43 1.84 12.28
C ASN A 218 0.54 2.26 11.10
N ASP A 219 -0.65 1.71 10.99
CA ASP A 219 -1.64 2.05 9.96
C ASP A 219 -2.68 3.04 10.51
N SER A 220 -2.19 4.15 11.02
CA SER A 220 -3.06 5.23 11.49
C SER A 220 -2.37 6.59 11.37
N ASP A 221 -3.16 7.64 11.39
CA ASP A 221 -2.73 9.04 11.38
C ASP A 221 -2.41 9.59 12.78
N THR A 222 -2.29 8.70 13.77
CA THR A 222 -2.00 9.06 15.17
C THR A 222 -0.74 8.39 15.68
N ASN A 223 -0.16 8.96 16.71
CA ASN A 223 0.90 8.32 17.48
C ASN A 223 0.33 7.15 18.30
N VAL A 224 0.96 5.99 18.20
CA VAL A 224 0.52 4.77 18.87
C VAL A 224 1.63 4.25 19.80
N ALA A 225 1.32 4.08 21.08
CA ALA A 225 2.27 3.52 22.04
C ALA A 225 2.63 2.07 21.66
N ILE A 226 3.92 1.76 21.65
CA ILE A 226 4.42 0.42 21.39
C ILE A 226 4.16 -0.47 22.61
N PRO A 227 3.47 -1.62 22.46
CA PRO A 227 3.23 -2.56 23.57
C PRO A 227 4.53 -3.09 24.20
N ALA A 228 4.51 -3.40 25.49
CA ALA A 228 5.70 -3.83 26.23
C ALA A 228 6.38 -5.07 25.62
N GLU A 229 5.60 -6.04 25.18
CA GLU A 229 6.11 -7.26 24.53
C GLU A 229 6.87 -6.99 23.21
N ILE A 230 6.51 -5.90 22.49
CA ILE A 230 7.23 -5.47 21.30
C ILE A 230 8.50 -4.70 21.68
N LYS A 231 8.47 -3.89 22.74
CA LYS A 231 9.66 -3.16 23.24
C LYS A 231 10.80 -4.10 23.60
N GLU A 232 10.50 -5.25 24.21
CA GLU A 232 11.52 -6.27 24.51
C GLU A 232 12.23 -6.76 23.25
N LYS A 233 11.48 -6.95 22.14
CA LYS A 233 12.06 -7.33 20.85
C LYS A 233 12.88 -6.21 20.21
N ILE A 234 12.45 -4.97 20.33
CA ILE A 234 13.19 -3.78 19.86
C ILE A 234 14.53 -3.68 20.58
N HIS A 235 14.53 -3.80 21.91
CA HIS A 235 15.76 -3.76 22.71
C HIS A 235 16.74 -4.89 22.39
N ALA A 236 16.25 -6.02 21.90
CA ALA A 236 17.09 -7.15 21.45
C ALA A 236 17.63 -6.97 20.01
N ALA A 237 17.06 -6.03 19.24
CA ALA A 237 17.46 -5.77 17.87
C ALA A 237 18.86 -5.10 17.83
N LYS A 238 19.68 -5.53 16.84
CA LYS A 238 21.04 -5.00 16.67
C LYS A 238 21.13 -3.80 15.76
N ASN A 239 20.28 -3.79 14.75
CA ASN A 239 20.28 -2.73 13.72
C ASN A 239 18.89 -2.54 13.13
N ILE A 240 18.66 -1.35 12.62
CA ILE A 240 17.52 -1.01 11.77
C ILE A 240 17.97 -1.18 10.31
N LEU A 241 17.24 -1.97 9.54
CA LEU A 241 17.53 -2.21 8.13
C LEU A 241 16.93 -1.12 7.24
N ILE A 242 15.71 -0.70 7.56
CA ILE A 242 14.97 0.34 6.84
C ILE A 242 13.94 0.96 7.76
N GLN A 243 13.66 2.23 7.53
CA GLN A 243 12.59 3.00 8.20
C GLN A 243 12.11 4.11 7.28
N ASN A 244 10.87 4.55 7.43
CA ASN A 244 10.30 5.60 6.59
C ASN A 244 10.35 7.00 7.24
N TYR A 245 10.81 7.10 8.48
CA TYR A 245 11.19 8.35 9.16
C TYR A 245 12.70 8.45 9.29
N LYS A 246 13.23 9.63 9.60
CA LYS A 246 14.68 9.84 9.73
C LYS A 246 15.27 9.25 11.01
N ASP A 247 14.46 9.11 12.03
CA ASP A 247 14.78 8.58 13.34
C ASP A 247 13.66 7.66 13.82
N THR A 248 13.85 6.95 14.91
CA THR A 248 12.84 6.10 15.56
C THR A 248 12.67 6.47 17.01
N ASP A 249 11.46 6.26 17.54
CA ASP A 249 11.16 6.29 18.96
C ASP A 249 10.80 4.87 19.42
N GLU A 250 11.55 4.32 20.37
CA GLU A 250 11.33 2.96 20.89
C GLU A 250 10.06 2.85 21.76
N SER A 251 9.42 3.97 22.07
CA SER A 251 8.21 4.01 22.88
C SER A 251 6.92 4.16 22.08
N THR A 252 7.00 4.76 20.86
CA THR A 252 5.85 5.21 20.09
C THR A 252 6.12 5.08 18.61
N LEU A 253 5.15 4.56 17.86
CA LEU A 253 5.12 4.67 16.39
C LEU A 253 4.32 5.92 15.99
N ARG A 254 4.90 6.75 15.14
CA ARG A 254 4.26 7.95 14.57
C ARG A 254 3.26 7.58 13.47
N PRO A 255 2.46 8.53 12.96
CA PRO A 255 1.54 8.28 11.86
C PRO A 255 2.22 7.59 10.67
N TYR A 256 1.67 6.46 10.25
CA TYR A 256 2.17 5.64 9.14
C TYR A 256 3.66 5.28 9.23
N GLU A 257 4.21 5.21 10.44
CA GLU A 257 5.60 4.78 10.66
C GLU A 257 5.76 3.29 10.40
N ALA A 258 6.88 2.95 9.73
CA ALA A 258 7.31 1.59 9.48
C ALA A 258 8.81 1.43 9.73
N VAL A 259 9.14 0.37 10.46
CA VAL A 259 10.51 -0.01 10.82
C VAL A 259 10.73 -1.50 10.58
#